data_5266299898f5cb81dafa8ede9a2fb5f8
#
_entry.id   5266299898f5cb81dafa8ede9a2fb5f8
#
_cell.length_a   1.000
_cell.length_b   1.000
_cell.length_c   1.000
_cell.angle_alpha   90.00
_cell.angle_beta   90.00
_cell.angle_gamma   90.00
#
_symmetry.space_group_name_H-M   'P 1'
#
loop_
_entity.id
_entity.type
_entity.pdbx_description
1 polymer ?
#
loop_
_entity_poly.entity_id
_entity_poly.type
_entity_poly.pdbx_seq_one_letter_code
_entity_poly.pdbx_strand_id
1 'polypeptide(L)'
;MKFLCLPGAYGSIDKFKVQLAPLVQELESDQSVSFHFIQGPYEVAPPIGYEDFFGGPPYYRFIVPSDVSEDTTDVIERIRDFPQLETPEMTMRELMTYGVAKTDDSARRTLDYLYDLMNKEGPFDGILGYSEGATIAGTLLLHEQMREELEGRPPMFKCALFFGGWPPMTPTLDGLVLSDESDLTINVPTTHIIGSLDPYLHGNLALYNVCDPDTAFIFDHAKGHTLPRDKGMVKELGDTVRQMIEEVKGTHSP
;
A
#
# COMPACT_ATOMS: atom_id res chain seq x y z
N MET A 1 -13.19 14.17 -2.39
CA MET A 1 -13.00 12.70 -2.49
C MET A 1 -12.72 12.15 -1.09
N LYS A 2 -13.22 10.95 -0.78
CA LYS A 2 -12.96 10.27 0.51
C LYS A 2 -11.95 9.14 0.31
N PHE A 3 -10.82 9.21 0.99
CA PHE A 3 -9.77 8.20 0.91
C PHE A 3 -9.83 7.22 2.08
N LEU A 4 -9.75 5.93 1.78
CA LEU A 4 -9.50 4.87 2.76
C LEU A 4 -7.98 4.77 2.99
N CYS A 5 -7.52 4.87 4.26
CA CYS A 5 -6.10 5.00 4.60
C CYS A 5 -5.61 3.80 5.42
N LEU A 6 -4.67 3.04 4.82
CA LEU A 6 -4.09 1.81 5.36
C LEU A 6 -2.66 2.07 5.85
N PRO A 7 -2.35 1.92 7.16
CA PRO A 7 -1.01 2.07 7.71
C PRO A 7 -0.07 0.93 7.26
N GLY A 8 1.20 1.14 7.49
CA GLY A 8 2.22 0.09 7.38
C GLY A 8 2.15 -0.92 8.52
N ALA A 9 2.96 -1.96 8.41
CA ALA A 9 3.12 -2.98 9.47
C ALA A 9 3.41 -2.32 10.83
N TYR A 10 2.81 -2.87 11.88
CA TYR A 10 2.87 -2.39 13.26
C TYR A 10 2.26 -0.99 13.48
N GLY A 11 1.56 -0.46 12.47
CA GLY A 11 0.81 0.78 12.56
C GLY A 11 -0.52 0.63 13.30
N SER A 12 -1.00 1.72 13.89
CA SER A 12 -2.36 1.86 14.40
C SER A 12 -2.99 3.12 13.78
N ILE A 13 -4.30 3.26 13.92
CA ILE A 13 -5.03 4.46 13.46
C ILE A 13 -4.37 5.73 14.00
N ASP A 14 -4.08 5.78 15.29
CA ASP A 14 -3.54 6.99 15.93
C ASP A 14 -2.12 7.31 15.47
N LYS A 15 -1.25 6.28 15.35
CA LYS A 15 0.11 6.45 14.83
C LYS A 15 0.07 6.95 13.39
N PHE A 16 -0.77 6.36 12.54
CA PHE A 16 -0.83 6.73 11.13
C PHE A 16 -1.40 8.13 10.92
N LYS A 17 -2.41 8.54 11.69
CA LYS A 17 -2.89 9.93 11.71
C LYS A 17 -1.77 10.92 12.02
N VAL A 18 -0.92 10.62 13.01
CA VAL A 18 0.23 11.48 13.35
C VAL A 18 1.28 11.48 12.24
N GLN A 19 1.56 10.34 11.63
CA GLN A 19 2.53 10.22 10.56
C GLN A 19 2.08 10.99 9.31
N LEU A 20 0.82 10.90 8.93
CA LEU A 20 0.26 11.51 7.73
C LEU A 20 -0.24 12.95 7.95
N ALA A 21 -0.29 13.44 9.19
CA ALA A 21 -0.87 14.74 9.55
C ALA A 21 -0.41 15.93 8.67
N PRO A 22 0.88 16.06 8.27
CA PRO A 22 1.28 17.16 7.41
C PRO A 22 0.56 17.15 6.05
N LEU A 23 0.44 15.99 5.40
CA LEU A 23 -0.25 15.85 4.13
C LEU A 23 -1.77 16.03 4.28
N VAL A 24 -2.35 15.47 5.34
CA VAL A 24 -3.77 15.64 5.66
C VAL A 24 -4.11 17.13 5.80
N GLN A 25 -3.33 17.89 6.58
CA GLN A 25 -3.52 19.32 6.76
C GLN A 25 -3.39 20.09 5.45
N GLU A 26 -2.45 19.70 4.59
CA GLU A 26 -2.28 20.30 3.27
C GLU A 26 -3.49 20.07 2.37
N LEU A 27 -3.97 18.83 2.29
CA LEU A 27 -5.05 18.44 1.37
C LEU A 27 -6.45 18.77 1.87
N GLU A 28 -6.70 18.79 3.18
CA GLU A 28 -8.00 19.17 3.76
C GLU A 28 -8.24 20.68 3.77
N SER A 29 -7.22 21.50 3.50
CA SER A 29 -7.29 22.96 3.55
C SER A 29 -8.38 23.55 2.64
N ASP A 30 -8.69 22.88 1.53
CA ASP A 30 -9.71 23.28 0.54
C ASP A 30 -11.01 22.45 0.60
N GLN A 31 -11.12 21.51 1.55
CA GLN A 31 -12.24 20.59 1.75
C GLN A 31 -12.53 19.67 0.55
N SER A 32 -11.62 19.54 -0.38
CA SER A 32 -11.77 18.68 -1.55
C SER A 32 -11.55 17.20 -1.25
N VAL A 33 -10.85 16.89 -0.16
CA VAL A 33 -10.41 15.56 0.27
C VAL A 33 -10.76 15.33 1.73
N SER A 34 -11.09 14.09 2.08
CA SER A 34 -11.21 13.62 3.46
C SER A 34 -10.58 12.23 3.61
N PHE A 35 -10.13 11.90 4.82
CA PHE A 35 -9.37 10.68 5.09
C PHE A 35 -10.05 9.82 6.15
N HIS A 36 -10.28 8.56 5.83
CA HIS A 36 -10.79 7.56 6.75
C HIS A 36 -9.69 6.57 7.11
N PHE A 37 -9.19 6.66 8.33
CA PHE A 37 -8.07 5.85 8.81
C PHE A 37 -8.55 4.55 9.42
N ILE A 38 -7.91 3.45 9.02
CA ILE A 38 -8.12 2.13 9.59
C ILE A 38 -6.81 1.55 10.11
N GLN A 39 -6.85 0.36 10.64
CA GLN A 39 -5.68 -0.44 11.03
C GLN A 39 -5.91 -1.89 10.62
N GLY A 40 -4.85 -2.67 10.57
CA GLY A 40 -4.95 -4.09 10.27
C GLY A 40 -5.77 -4.86 11.33
N PRO A 41 -6.40 -5.98 10.97
CA PRO A 41 -7.24 -6.75 11.88
C PRO A 41 -6.45 -7.58 12.91
N TYR A 42 -5.11 -7.71 12.74
CA TYR A 42 -4.29 -8.55 13.60
C TYR A 42 -3.48 -7.70 14.56
N GLU A 43 -3.78 -7.81 15.88
CA GLU A 43 -2.91 -7.27 16.90
C GLU A 43 -1.70 -8.18 17.08
N VAL A 44 -0.50 -7.59 17.05
CA VAL A 44 0.78 -8.29 17.02
C VAL A 44 1.79 -7.64 17.95
N ALA A 45 2.91 -8.32 18.22
CA ALA A 45 4.10 -7.72 18.81
C ALA A 45 5.16 -7.53 17.70
N PRO A 46 5.90 -6.41 17.67
CA PRO A 46 7.01 -6.27 16.75
C PRO A 46 8.16 -7.23 17.11
N PRO A 47 9.03 -7.57 16.16
CA PRO A 47 10.23 -8.34 16.45
C PRO A 47 11.08 -7.66 17.54
N ILE A 48 11.75 -8.46 18.37
CA ILE A 48 12.62 -7.97 19.44
C ILE A 48 13.65 -6.95 18.91
N GLY A 49 13.71 -5.79 19.56
CA GLY A 49 14.61 -4.69 19.20
C GLY A 49 14.04 -3.71 18.16
N TYR A 50 12.76 -3.84 17.80
CA TYR A 50 12.07 -2.88 16.92
C TYR A 50 11.05 -2.00 17.64
N GLU A 51 10.80 -2.21 18.93
CA GLU A 51 9.78 -1.50 19.70
C GLU A 51 9.98 0.02 19.66
N ASP A 52 11.24 0.48 19.76
CA ASP A 52 11.58 1.90 19.71
C ASP A 52 11.34 2.50 18.31
N PHE A 53 11.44 1.71 17.26
CA PHE A 53 11.22 2.15 15.88
C PHE A 53 9.72 2.37 15.60
N PHE A 54 8.86 1.47 16.08
CA PHE A 54 7.41 1.55 15.86
C PHE A 54 6.66 2.35 16.92
N GLY A 55 7.35 2.88 17.94
CA GLY A 55 6.74 3.54 19.10
C GLY A 55 6.02 2.56 20.02
N GLY A 56 5.30 3.04 21.03
CA GLY A 56 4.58 2.19 21.99
C GLY A 56 3.39 1.40 21.39
N PRO A 57 2.92 0.32 22.06
CA PRO A 57 1.74 -0.42 21.63
C PRO A 57 0.46 0.46 21.62
N PRO A 58 -0.66 0.02 20.95
CA PRO A 58 -0.80 -1.26 20.28
C PRO A 58 -0.18 -1.29 18.87
N TYR A 59 0.07 -2.50 18.35
CA TYR A 59 0.64 -2.73 17.02
C TYR A 59 -0.29 -3.64 16.21
N TYR A 60 -0.51 -3.31 14.94
CA TYR A 60 -1.40 -4.05 14.06
C TYR A 60 -0.74 -4.36 12.72
N ARG A 61 -1.15 -5.47 12.11
CA ARG A 61 -0.78 -5.86 10.76
C ARG A 61 -2.02 -6.23 9.95
N PHE A 62 -1.93 -6.10 8.63
CA PHE A 62 -2.94 -6.62 7.70
C PHE A 62 -2.70 -8.08 7.38
N ILE A 63 -1.46 -8.51 7.29
CA ILE A 63 -1.10 -9.90 7.01
C ILE A 63 -0.14 -10.43 8.07
N VAL A 64 -0.36 -11.67 8.47
CA VAL A 64 0.51 -12.38 9.42
C VAL A 64 0.80 -13.78 8.90
N PRO A 65 1.99 -14.34 9.17
CA PRO A 65 2.30 -15.69 8.78
C PRO A 65 1.36 -16.69 9.49
N SER A 66 0.90 -17.69 8.75
CA SER A 66 0.06 -18.76 9.31
C SER A 66 0.86 -19.74 10.15
N ASP A 67 2.14 -19.92 9.80
CA ASP A 67 3.03 -20.87 10.47
C ASP A 67 4.49 -20.42 10.32
N VAL A 68 5.14 -20.09 11.42
CA VAL A 68 6.56 -19.77 11.49
C VAL A 68 7.26 -20.94 12.15
N SER A 69 8.18 -21.59 11.43
CA SER A 69 8.95 -22.76 11.87
C SER A 69 10.45 -22.52 11.75
N GLU A 70 11.27 -23.51 12.07
CA GLU A 70 12.72 -23.44 11.87
C GLU A 70 13.12 -23.24 10.40
N ASP A 71 12.26 -23.69 9.47
CA ASP A 71 12.49 -23.63 8.02
C ASP A 71 11.82 -22.40 7.36
N THR A 72 10.96 -21.67 8.09
CA THR A 72 10.21 -20.51 7.55
C THR A 72 10.24 -19.34 8.53
N THR A 73 10.24 -18.11 7.97
CA THR A 73 10.22 -16.88 8.75
C THR A 73 9.25 -15.86 8.16
N ASP A 74 8.83 -14.90 8.97
CA ASP A 74 8.04 -13.77 8.50
C ASP A 74 8.86 -12.94 7.49
N VAL A 75 8.26 -12.58 6.37
CA VAL A 75 8.89 -11.72 5.36
C VAL A 75 9.40 -10.41 5.96
N ILE A 76 8.72 -9.87 6.98
CA ILE A 76 9.14 -8.65 7.68
C ILE A 76 10.50 -8.83 8.40
N GLU A 77 10.83 -10.02 8.87
CA GLU A 77 12.15 -10.28 9.46
C GLU A 77 13.24 -10.35 8.38
N ARG A 78 12.88 -10.82 7.18
CA ARG A 78 13.82 -10.89 6.04
C ARG A 78 14.17 -9.54 5.44
N ILE A 79 13.36 -8.51 5.65
CA ILE A 79 13.67 -7.17 5.12
C ILE A 79 14.92 -6.53 5.73
N ARG A 80 15.45 -7.07 6.84
CA ARG A 80 16.74 -6.64 7.39
C ARG A 80 17.88 -6.82 6.38
N ASP A 81 17.82 -7.88 5.60
CA ASP A 81 18.79 -8.25 4.57
C ASP A 81 18.13 -8.15 3.19
N PHE A 82 17.40 -7.03 2.94
CA PHE A 82 16.67 -6.82 1.69
C PHE A 82 17.61 -6.96 0.48
N PRO A 83 17.33 -7.88 -0.45
CA PRO A 83 18.20 -8.12 -1.57
C PRO A 83 18.26 -6.92 -2.52
N GLN A 84 19.36 -6.80 -3.24
CA GLN A 84 19.57 -5.77 -4.26
C GLN A 84 20.04 -6.47 -5.53
N LEU A 85 19.10 -6.83 -6.40
CA LEU A 85 19.39 -7.51 -7.65
C LEU A 85 19.29 -6.56 -8.85
N GLU A 86 19.45 -7.08 -10.07
CA GLU A 86 19.53 -6.27 -11.29
C GLU A 86 18.20 -5.55 -11.59
N THR A 87 17.06 -6.22 -11.34
CA THR A 87 15.73 -5.63 -11.54
C THR A 87 14.89 -5.65 -10.25
N PRO A 88 13.87 -4.77 -10.15
CA PRO A 88 12.91 -4.80 -9.06
C PRO A 88 12.22 -6.15 -8.90
N GLU A 89 11.80 -6.77 -9.99
CA GLU A 89 11.10 -8.06 -10.01
C GLU A 89 12.00 -9.19 -9.52
N MET A 90 13.26 -9.24 -9.98
CA MET A 90 14.23 -10.21 -9.47
C MET A 90 14.45 -10.07 -7.96
N THR A 91 14.53 -8.83 -7.47
CA THR A 91 14.67 -8.55 -6.03
C THR A 91 13.47 -9.06 -5.25
N MET A 92 12.25 -8.79 -5.72
CA MET A 92 11.03 -9.25 -5.04
C MET A 92 10.89 -10.77 -5.09
N ARG A 93 11.24 -11.39 -6.21
CA ARG A 93 11.26 -12.85 -6.36
C ARG A 93 12.25 -13.49 -5.39
N GLU A 94 13.45 -12.96 -5.27
CA GLU A 94 14.47 -13.44 -4.33
C GLU A 94 13.98 -13.31 -2.88
N LEU A 95 13.38 -12.17 -2.52
CA LEU A 95 12.84 -11.96 -1.17
C LEU A 95 11.77 -12.99 -0.83
N MET A 96 10.90 -13.33 -1.80
CA MET A 96 9.78 -14.28 -1.63
C MET A 96 10.16 -15.74 -1.89
N THR A 97 11.43 -16.02 -2.22
CA THR A 97 11.93 -17.37 -2.43
C THR A 97 11.95 -18.13 -1.09
N TYR A 98 12.43 -19.31 -1.07
CA TYR A 98 12.56 -20.25 0.02
C TYR A 98 12.50 -19.68 1.45
N GLY A 99 11.71 -20.27 2.32
CA GLY A 99 11.69 -19.96 3.75
C GLY A 99 10.82 -18.77 4.17
N VAL A 100 10.00 -18.20 3.27
CA VAL A 100 8.95 -17.26 3.66
C VAL A 100 7.71 -18.02 4.11
N ALA A 101 7.22 -17.69 5.30
CA ALA A 101 5.99 -18.27 5.83
C ALA A 101 4.78 -17.83 5.02
N LYS A 102 3.80 -18.74 4.84
CA LYS A 102 2.56 -18.45 4.11
C LYS A 102 1.71 -17.42 4.83
N THR A 103 1.06 -16.56 4.07
CA THR A 103 0.19 -15.49 4.58
C THR A 103 -1.20 -15.49 3.93
N ASP A 104 -1.48 -16.43 3.02
CA ASP A 104 -2.71 -16.49 2.22
C ASP A 104 -4.00 -16.49 3.06
N ASP A 105 -4.05 -17.26 4.15
CA ASP A 105 -5.19 -17.28 5.06
C ASP A 105 -5.45 -15.92 5.73
N SER A 106 -4.40 -15.26 6.20
CA SER A 106 -4.52 -13.95 6.82
C SER A 106 -4.85 -12.86 5.81
N ALA A 107 -4.29 -12.93 4.61
CA ALA A 107 -4.59 -12.02 3.51
C ALA A 107 -6.06 -12.13 3.09
N ARG A 108 -6.60 -13.35 2.97
CA ARG A 108 -8.01 -13.60 2.66
C ARG A 108 -8.94 -12.96 3.69
N ARG A 109 -8.71 -13.21 4.98
CA ARG A 109 -9.49 -12.59 6.06
C ARG A 109 -9.36 -11.06 6.08
N THR A 110 -8.22 -10.54 5.68
CA THR A 110 -8.02 -9.09 5.55
C THR A 110 -8.84 -8.51 4.40
N LEU A 111 -8.92 -9.18 3.27
CA LEU A 111 -9.81 -8.76 2.19
C LEU A 111 -11.28 -8.80 2.62
N ASP A 112 -11.72 -9.86 3.29
CA ASP A 112 -13.07 -9.95 3.85
C ASP A 112 -13.36 -8.77 4.82
N TYR A 113 -12.43 -8.50 5.74
CA TYR A 113 -12.51 -7.36 6.66
C TYR A 113 -12.63 -6.02 5.91
N LEU A 114 -11.83 -5.82 4.85
CA LEU A 114 -11.86 -4.58 4.06
C LEU A 114 -13.18 -4.45 3.29
N TYR A 115 -13.71 -5.53 2.69
CA TYR A 115 -15.02 -5.51 2.04
C TYR A 115 -16.16 -5.21 3.01
N ASP A 116 -16.15 -5.81 4.20
CA ASP A 116 -17.13 -5.51 5.24
C ASP A 116 -17.07 -4.03 5.68
N LEU A 117 -15.85 -3.50 5.85
CA LEU A 117 -15.63 -2.11 6.19
C LEU A 117 -16.09 -1.18 5.07
N MET A 118 -15.77 -1.48 3.80
CA MET A 118 -16.20 -0.70 2.64
C MET A 118 -17.72 -0.66 2.51
N ASN A 119 -18.39 -1.78 2.77
CA ASN A 119 -19.86 -1.86 2.77
C ASN A 119 -20.49 -1.01 3.89
N LYS A 120 -19.84 -0.95 5.05
CA LYS A 120 -20.37 -0.27 6.23
C LYS A 120 -20.04 1.22 6.27
N GLU A 121 -18.82 1.60 5.91
CA GLU A 121 -18.28 2.95 6.10
C GLU A 121 -18.12 3.72 4.77
N GLY A 122 -18.27 3.03 3.62
CA GLY A 122 -18.17 3.63 2.29
C GLY A 122 -19.34 4.56 1.93
N PRO A 123 -19.39 5.10 0.73
CA PRO A 123 -18.39 4.85 -0.34
C PRO A 123 -17.05 5.56 -0.11
N PHE A 124 -16.01 5.01 -0.72
CA PHE A 124 -14.68 5.62 -0.81
C PHE A 124 -14.37 5.92 -2.28
N ASP A 125 -13.70 7.04 -2.55
CA ASP A 125 -13.31 7.41 -3.90
C ASP A 125 -11.86 7.04 -4.21
N GLY A 126 -10.98 7.08 -3.21
CA GLY A 126 -9.57 6.75 -3.33
C GLY A 126 -9.09 5.84 -2.21
N ILE A 127 -7.94 5.21 -2.44
CA ILE A 127 -7.26 4.40 -1.43
C ILE A 127 -5.83 4.93 -1.23
N LEU A 128 -5.38 4.98 0.01
CA LEU A 128 -4.03 5.38 0.39
C LEU A 128 -3.42 4.27 1.24
N GLY A 129 -2.27 3.77 0.83
CA GLY A 129 -1.54 2.78 1.60
C GLY A 129 -0.09 3.20 1.89
N TYR A 130 0.42 2.82 3.06
CA TYR A 130 1.83 2.97 3.42
C TYR A 130 2.45 1.62 3.70
N SER A 131 3.60 1.33 3.07
CA SER A 131 4.36 0.08 3.30
C SER A 131 3.47 -1.17 3.10
N GLU A 132 3.27 -2.03 4.10
CA GLU A 132 2.35 -3.18 4.06
C GLU A 132 0.93 -2.75 3.61
N GLY A 133 0.45 -1.59 4.09
CA GLY A 133 -0.85 -1.05 3.69
C GLY A 133 -0.93 -0.72 2.20
N ALA A 134 0.17 -0.34 1.55
CA ALA A 134 0.19 -0.09 0.11
C ALA A 134 0.12 -1.40 -0.69
N THR A 135 0.81 -2.46 -0.25
CA THR A 135 0.69 -3.80 -0.83
C THR A 135 -0.75 -4.32 -0.75
N ILE A 136 -1.39 -4.16 0.40
CA ILE A 136 -2.81 -4.55 0.61
C ILE A 136 -3.75 -3.69 -0.23
N ALA A 137 -3.50 -2.38 -0.34
CA ALA A 137 -4.29 -1.50 -1.20
C ALA A 137 -4.20 -1.92 -2.67
N GLY A 138 -3.00 -2.22 -3.18
CA GLY A 138 -2.82 -2.76 -4.54
C GLY A 138 -3.52 -4.10 -4.74
N THR A 139 -3.43 -5.00 -3.75
CA THR A 139 -4.14 -6.29 -3.77
C THR A 139 -5.65 -6.10 -3.85
N LEU A 140 -6.21 -5.19 -3.04
CA LEU A 140 -7.64 -4.90 -3.06
C LEU A 140 -8.09 -4.32 -4.40
N LEU A 141 -7.31 -3.43 -5.02
CA LEU A 141 -7.61 -2.86 -6.34
C LEU A 141 -7.68 -3.94 -7.42
N LEU A 142 -6.74 -4.87 -7.46
CA LEU A 142 -6.80 -6.01 -8.40
C LEU A 142 -8.02 -6.90 -8.15
N HIS A 143 -8.35 -7.17 -6.90
CA HIS A 143 -9.56 -7.92 -6.56
C HIS A 143 -10.85 -7.19 -6.97
N GLU A 144 -10.92 -5.86 -6.83
CA GLU A 144 -12.06 -5.07 -7.30
C GLU A 144 -12.21 -5.14 -8.83
N GLN A 145 -11.10 -5.05 -9.59
CA GLN A 145 -11.11 -5.21 -11.04
C GLN A 145 -11.60 -6.60 -11.48
N MET A 146 -11.12 -7.66 -10.83
CA MET A 146 -11.58 -9.02 -11.10
C MET A 146 -13.07 -9.21 -10.78
N ARG A 147 -13.57 -8.59 -9.71
CA ARG A 147 -15.01 -8.64 -9.38
C ARG A 147 -15.86 -7.85 -10.36
N GLU A 148 -15.33 -6.77 -10.93
CA GLU A 148 -16.00 -6.07 -12.03
C GLU A 148 -16.13 -6.98 -13.25
N GLU A 149 -15.06 -7.65 -13.65
CA GLU A 149 -15.05 -8.55 -14.79
C GLU A 149 -15.95 -9.79 -14.60
N LEU A 150 -15.92 -10.39 -13.42
CA LEU A 150 -16.63 -11.65 -13.14
C LEU A 150 -18.07 -11.45 -12.68
N GLU A 151 -18.36 -10.40 -11.91
CA GLU A 151 -19.63 -10.17 -11.24
C GLU A 151 -20.37 -8.94 -11.79
N GLY A 152 -19.73 -8.11 -12.63
CA GLY A 152 -20.29 -6.86 -13.13
C GLY A 152 -20.46 -5.79 -12.04
N ARG A 153 -19.70 -5.89 -10.96
CA ARG A 153 -19.71 -4.91 -9.88
C ARG A 153 -18.71 -3.80 -10.17
N PRO A 154 -19.13 -2.55 -10.30
CA PRO A 154 -18.18 -1.47 -10.54
C PRO A 154 -17.21 -1.33 -9.36
N PRO A 155 -15.91 -1.10 -9.63
CA PRO A 155 -14.92 -0.87 -8.59
C PRO A 155 -15.26 0.38 -7.79
N MET A 156 -14.94 0.38 -6.50
CA MET A 156 -15.22 1.51 -5.61
C MET A 156 -14.20 2.64 -5.83
N PHE A 157 -12.92 2.27 -5.96
CA PHE A 157 -11.83 3.24 -5.98
C PHE A 157 -11.56 3.76 -7.39
N LYS A 158 -11.34 5.07 -7.49
CA LYS A 158 -11.05 5.80 -8.72
C LYS A 158 -9.58 6.17 -8.85
N CYS A 159 -8.81 6.10 -7.77
CA CYS A 159 -7.37 6.37 -7.74
C CYS A 159 -6.71 5.81 -6.48
N ALA A 160 -5.37 5.75 -6.50
CA ALA A 160 -4.60 5.29 -5.35
C ALA A 160 -3.34 6.14 -5.08
N LEU A 161 -2.96 6.21 -3.79
CA LEU A 161 -1.70 6.78 -3.31
C LEU A 161 -0.90 5.68 -2.60
N PHE A 162 0.27 5.37 -3.12
CA PHE A 162 1.15 4.33 -2.57
C PHE A 162 2.42 4.95 -1.99
N PHE A 163 2.60 4.83 -0.70
CA PHE A 163 3.80 5.28 0.01
C PHE A 163 4.68 4.07 0.33
N GLY A 164 5.77 3.89 -0.39
CA GLY A 164 6.78 2.88 -0.09
C GLY A 164 6.27 1.42 -0.07
N GLY A 165 5.31 1.07 -0.93
CA GLY A 165 4.69 -0.25 -0.98
C GLY A 165 5.44 -1.26 -1.83
N TRP A 166 5.01 -2.52 -1.76
CA TRP A 166 5.47 -3.63 -2.61
C TRP A 166 4.36 -4.09 -3.55
N PRO A 167 4.67 -4.94 -4.55
CA PRO A 167 3.68 -5.45 -5.47
C PRO A 167 2.49 -6.08 -4.78
N PRO A 168 1.30 -6.03 -5.39
CA PRO A 168 0.11 -6.68 -4.86
C PRO A 168 0.27 -8.19 -4.83
N MET A 169 -0.49 -8.85 -3.98
CA MET A 169 -0.59 -10.31 -3.97
C MET A 169 -1.35 -10.80 -5.21
N THR A 170 -1.02 -12.02 -5.65
CA THR A 170 -1.76 -12.70 -6.71
C THR A 170 -3.25 -12.86 -6.34
N PRO A 171 -4.13 -13.09 -7.31
CA PRO A 171 -5.55 -13.38 -7.03
C PRO A 171 -5.78 -14.56 -6.09
N THR A 172 -4.88 -15.52 -6.07
CA THR A 172 -4.89 -16.68 -5.16
C THR A 172 -4.29 -16.38 -3.79
N LEU A 173 -3.63 -15.22 -3.63
CA LEU A 173 -2.98 -14.73 -2.41
C LEU A 173 -1.74 -15.55 -1.98
N ASP A 174 -1.19 -16.33 -2.86
CA ASP A 174 -0.06 -17.24 -2.61
C ASP A 174 1.30 -16.74 -3.12
N GLY A 175 1.33 -15.55 -3.72
CA GLY A 175 2.53 -14.90 -4.25
C GLY A 175 2.31 -13.42 -4.52
N LEU A 176 3.26 -12.79 -5.21
CA LEU A 176 3.19 -11.40 -5.66
C LEU A 176 2.94 -11.35 -7.16
N VAL A 177 2.21 -10.33 -7.61
CA VAL A 177 2.10 -10.00 -9.04
C VAL A 177 3.35 -9.23 -9.44
N LEU A 178 4.11 -9.78 -10.40
CA LEU A 178 5.30 -9.15 -10.95
C LEU A 178 5.08 -8.86 -12.44
N SER A 179 5.50 -7.68 -12.90
CA SER A 179 5.23 -7.20 -14.25
C SER A 179 5.92 -8.00 -15.36
N ASP A 180 6.97 -8.76 -15.03
CA ASP A 180 7.68 -9.65 -15.96
C ASP A 180 7.10 -11.08 -16.02
N GLU A 181 6.08 -11.39 -15.19
CA GLU A 181 5.45 -12.72 -15.11
C GLU A 181 3.92 -12.68 -15.28
N SER A 182 3.31 -11.50 -15.22
CA SER A 182 1.86 -11.34 -15.21
C SER A 182 1.41 -10.16 -16.03
N ASP A 183 0.30 -10.34 -16.77
CA ASP A 183 -0.40 -9.28 -17.50
C ASP A 183 -1.39 -8.50 -16.61
N LEU A 184 -1.51 -8.85 -15.32
CA LEU A 184 -2.36 -8.13 -14.39
C LEU A 184 -1.81 -6.73 -14.13
N THR A 185 -2.65 -5.72 -14.31
CA THR A 185 -2.28 -4.31 -14.16
C THR A 185 -3.33 -3.58 -13.33
N ILE A 186 -2.89 -2.71 -12.43
CA ILE A 186 -3.78 -1.78 -11.71
C ILE A 186 -4.13 -0.65 -12.68
N ASN A 187 -5.41 -0.55 -13.08
CA ASN A 187 -5.89 0.32 -14.14
C ASN A 187 -6.40 1.69 -13.66
N VAL A 188 -6.46 1.94 -12.35
CA VAL A 188 -6.82 3.26 -11.83
C VAL A 188 -5.59 4.17 -11.78
N PRO A 189 -5.72 5.49 -11.94
CA PRO A 189 -4.62 6.43 -11.72
C PRO A 189 -3.96 6.27 -10.36
N THR A 190 -2.62 6.20 -10.35
CA THR A 190 -1.84 5.97 -9.14
C THR A 190 -0.73 7.02 -8.97
N THR A 191 -0.46 7.41 -7.74
CA THR A 191 0.74 8.18 -7.39
C THR A 191 1.58 7.38 -6.41
N HIS A 192 2.83 7.11 -6.80
CA HIS A 192 3.81 6.37 -6.02
C HIS A 192 4.76 7.34 -5.33
N ILE A 193 4.61 7.48 -4.02
CA ILE A 193 5.44 8.34 -3.20
C ILE A 193 6.60 7.49 -2.65
N ILE A 194 7.77 7.69 -3.24
CA ILE A 194 8.97 6.90 -2.96
C ILE A 194 10.09 7.76 -2.42
N GLY A 195 11.06 7.14 -1.77
CA GLY A 195 12.33 7.77 -1.42
C GLY A 195 13.48 7.10 -2.16
N SER A 196 14.26 7.84 -2.91
CA SER A 196 15.43 7.29 -3.61
C SER A 196 16.51 6.73 -2.66
N LEU A 197 16.44 7.02 -1.37
CA LEU A 197 17.28 6.43 -0.33
C LEU A 197 16.56 5.33 0.48
N ASP A 198 15.38 4.90 0.05
CA ASP A 198 14.67 3.79 0.67
C ASP A 198 15.41 2.47 0.41
N PRO A 199 15.81 1.72 1.45
CA PRO A 199 16.43 0.40 1.25
C PRO A 199 15.50 -0.58 0.50
N TYR A 200 14.19 -0.32 0.50
CA TYR A 200 13.17 -1.14 -0.17
C TYR A 200 12.74 -0.56 -1.54
N LEU A 201 13.54 0.30 -2.14
CA LEU A 201 13.22 1.00 -3.38
C LEU A 201 12.83 0.04 -4.51
N HIS A 202 13.49 -1.12 -4.65
CA HIS A 202 13.11 -2.11 -5.65
C HIS A 202 11.68 -2.64 -5.42
N GLY A 203 11.25 -2.81 -4.19
CA GLY A 203 9.85 -3.17 -3.90
C GLY A 203 8.87 -2.09 -4.38
N ASN A 204 9.22 -0.81 -4.16
CA ASN A 204 8.39 0.32 -4.56
C ASN A 204 8.31 0.43 -6.09
N LEU A 205 9.41 0.20 -6.79
CA LEU A 205 9.46 0.20 -8.25
C LEU A 205 8.74 -1.00 -8.86
N ALA A 206 8.83 -2.18 -8.23
CA ALA A 206 8.08 -3.36 -8.66
C ALA A 206 6.56 -3.15 -8.53
N LEU A 207 6.08 -2.44 -7.50
CA LEU A 207 4.67 -2.03 -7.41
C LEU A 207 4.30 -1.04 -8.52
N TYR A 208 5.15 -0.05 -8.79
CA TYR A 208 4.93 0.89 -9.89
C TYR A 208 4.80 0.18 -11.24
N ASN A 209 5.65 -0.81 -11.50
CA ASN A 209 5.66 -1.57 -12.75
C ASN A 209 4.40 -2.42 -12.96
N VAL A 210 3.59 -2.67 -11.93
CA VAL A 210 2.28 -3.36 -12.01
C VAL A 210 1.12 -2.40 -12.27
N CYS A 211 1.38 -1.09 -12.32
CA CYS A 211 0.35 -0.09 -12.60
C CYS A 211 0.36 0.35 -14.06
N ASP A 212 -0.78 0.85 -14.54
CA ASP A 212 -0.91 1.39 -15.89
C ASP A 212 0.09 2.54 -16.10
N PRO A 213 1.08 2.40 -17.01
CA PRO A 213 2.13 3.39 -17.21
C PRO A 213 1.62 4.74 -17.72
N ASP A 214 0.43 4.79 -18.33
CA ASP A 214 -0.15 6.02 -18.86
C ASP A 214 -0.76 6.88 -17.74
N THR A 215 -1.06 6.28 -16.57
CA THR A 215 -1.75 6.94 -15.45
C THR A 215 -1.01 6.80 -14.10
N ALA A 216 0.14 6.15 -14.09
CA ALA A 216 0.99 6.00 -12.90
C ALA A 216 2.06 7.09 -12.84
N PHE A 217 2.18 7.77 -11.69
CA PHE A 217 3.16 8.82 -11.45
C PHE A 217 4.08 8.47 -10.28
N ILE A 218 5.34 8.86 -10.39
CA ILE A 218 6.32 8.77 -9.30
C ILE A 218 6.57 10.15 -8.72
N PHE A 219 6.49 10.24 -7.40
CA PHE A 219 6.92 11.38 -6.59
C PHE A 219 8.07 10.94 -5.69
N ASP A 220 9.31 11.37 -5.99
CA ASP A 220 10.49 11.05 -5.17
C ASP A 220 10.75 12.16 -4.15
N HIS A 221 10.64 11.82 -2.87
CA HIS A 221 10.95 12.73 -1.76
C HIS A 221 12.42 12.66 -1.30
N ALA A 222 13.27 11.90 -1.98
CA ALA A 222 14.73 11.80 -1.77
C ALA A 222 15.15 11.44 -0.33
N LYS A 223 14.32 10.66 0.39
CA LYS A 223 14.60 10.16 1.75
C LYS A 223 14.55 8.61 1.76
N GLY A 224 14.66 8.02 2.96
CA GLY A 224 14.48 6.59 3.18
C GLY A 224 13.00 6.18 3.26
N HIS A 225 12.73 5.03 3.88
CA HIS A 225 11.38 4.47 4.06
C HIS A 225 10.56 5.29 5.07
N THR A 226 10.06 6.45 4.65
CA THR A 226 9.35 7.40 5.52
C THR A 226 8.33 8.23 4.75
N LEU A 227 7.37 8.80 5.46
CA LEU A 227 6.41 9.74 4.90
C LEU A 227 7.02 11.16 4.84
N PRO A 228 6.78 11.94 3.77
CA PRO A 228 7.24 13.32 3.66
C PRO A 228 6.69 14.21 4.80
N ARG A 229 7.56 15.00 5.43
CA ARG A 229 7.19 15.91 6.52
C ARG A 229 7.72 17.33 6.31
N ASP A 230 8.68 17.54 5.40
CA ASP A 230 9.15 18.86 5.04
C ASP A 230 8.03 19.66 4.39
N LYS A 231 7.85 20.90 4.80
CA LYS A 231 6.72 21.75 4.37
C LYS A 231 6.71 22.00 2.85
N GLY A 232 7.88 22.18 2.24
CA GLY A 232 7.99 22.37 0.79
C GLY A 232 7.59 21.10 0.05
N MET A 233 8.16 19.96 0.47
CA MET A 233 7.89 18.65 -0.09
C MET A 233 6.40 18.24 0.06
N VAL A 234 5.81 18.50 1.22
CA VAL A 234 4.39 18.22 1.49
C VAL A 234 3.48 19.05 0.58
N LYS A 235 3.85 20.33 0.34
CA LYS A 235 3.10 21.19 -0.58
C LYS A 235 3.18 20.65 -2.02
N GLU A 236 4.36 20.32 -2.52
CA GLU A 236 4.56 19.75 -3.87
C GLU A 236 3.79 18.45 -4.05
N LEU A 237 3.85 17.57 -3.04
CA LEU A 237 3.05 16.33 -3.04
C LEU A 237 1.55 16.64 -3.04
N GLY A 238 1.11 17.61 -2.25
CA GLY A 238 -0.29 18.06 -2.23
C GLY A 238 -0.76 18.53 -3.60
N ASP A 239 0.07 19.32 -4.29
CA ASP A 239 -0.23 19.80 -5.65
C ASP A 239 -0.30 18.62 -6.65
N THR A 240 0.60 17.64 -6.55
CA THR A 240 0.58 16.40 -7.37
C THR A 240 -0.71 15.59 -7.14
N VAL A 241 -1.11 15.41 -5.88
CA VAL A 241 -2.35 14.69 -5.54
C VAL A 241 -3.59 15.43 -6.06
N ARG A 242 -3.63 16.75 -5.96
CA ARG A 242 -4.74 17.56 -6.51
C ARG A 242 -4.83 17.40 -8.02
N GLN A 243 -3.70 17.41 -8.73
CA GLN A 243 -3.68 17.20 -10.18
C GLN A 243 -4.29 15.83 -10.53
N MET A 244 -3.86 14.75 -9.90
CA MET A 244 -4.45 13.42 -10.12
C MET A 244 -5.96 13.41 -9.83
N ILE A 245 -6.42 14.07 -8.77
CA ILE A 245 -7.85 14.16 -8.42
C ILE A 245 -8.64 14.90 -9.52
N GLU A 246 -8.10 15.98 -10.10
CA GLU A 246 -8.77 16.72 -11.17
C GLU A 246 -8.83 15.88 -12.48
N GLU A 247 -7.79 15.13 -12.80
CA GLU A 247 -7.78 14.20 -13.94
C GLU A 247 -8.87 13.13 -13.77
N VAL A 248 -8.97 12.52 -12.59
CA VAL A 248 -10.02 11.54 -12.25
C VAL A 248 -11.43 12.14 -12.38
N LYS A 249 -11.65 13.38 -11.94
CA LYS A 249 -12.94 14.04 -12.09
C LYS A 249 -13.27 14.39 -13.54
N GLY A 250 -12.25 14.80 -14.31
CA GLY A 250 -12.40 15.15 -15.73
C GLY A 250 -12.78 13.95 -16.60
N THR A 251 -12.27 12.77 -16.31
CA THR A 251 -12.59 11.52 -17.04
C THR A 251 -14.02 11.01 -16.76
N HIS A 252 -14.67 11.46 -15.68
CA HIS A 252 -16.01 11.04 -15.28
C HIS A 252 -17.08 12.13 -15.52
N SER A 253 -16.74 13.24 -16.20
CA SER A 253 -17.73 14.22 -16.65
C SER A 253 -18.41 13.72 -17.92
N PRO A 254 -19.76 13.68 -17.99
CA PRO A 254 -20.52 13.15 -19.11
C PRO A 254 -20.38 13.97 -20.39
#